data_1f300d055df78c34357779a969f7dcbb
#
_entry.id   1f300d055df78c34357779a969f7dcbb
#
_cell.length_a   1.000
_cell.length_b   1.000
_cell.length_c   1.000
_cell.angle_alpha   90.00
_cell.angle_beta   90.00
_cell.angle_gamma   90.00
#
_symmetry.space_group_name_H-M   'P 1'
#
loop_
_entity.id
_entity.type
_entity.pdbx_description
1 polymer ?
#
loop_
_entity_poly.entity_id
_entity_poly.type
_entity_poly.pdbx_seq_one_letter_code
_entity_poly.pdbx_strand_id
1 'polypeptide(L)'
;MDATEILKSNAAAVAAMAIANGAWFGGGMHVAPTARIDDGRFEVIRFGDIARSDFVVSLPLVYKGTHYAHPKVTVSQGADVFAAPAGGPDARAVEIEADGEIVGRLPARFTVLPAAVTLLT
;
A
#
# COMPACT_ATOMS: atom_id res chain seq x y z
N MET A 1 12.65 2.16 -13.28
CA MET A 1 11.98 3.19 -12.48
C MET A 1 11.71 2.63 -11.09
N ASP A 2 12.18 3.31 -10.05
CA ASP A 2 11.93 2.84 -8.69
C ASP A 2 10.53 3.26 -8.18
N ALA A 3 10.11 2.73 -7.02
CA ALA A 3 8.78 3.01 -6.48
C ALA A 3 8.58 4.49 -6.12
N THR A 4 9.65 5.19 -5.75
CA THR A 4 9.61 6.62 -5.44
C THR A 4 9.26 7.43 -6.68
N GLU A 5 9.84 7.10 -7.83
CA GLU A 5 9.54 7.78 -9.09
C GLU A 5 8.11 7.50 -9.55
N ILE A 6 7.61 6.27 -9.38
CA ILE A 6 6.22 5.92 -9.68
C ILE A 6 5.26 6.78 -8.86
N LEU A 7 5.52 6.95 -7.57
CA LEU A 7 4.68 7.77 -6.70
C LEU A 7 4.74 9.26 -7.05
N LYS A 8 5.88 9.76 -7.49
CA LYS A 8 6.03 11.16 -7.93
C LYS A 8 5.35 11.43 -9.26
N SER A 9 5.43 10.50 -10.20
CA SER A 9 4.90 10.69 -11.55
C SER A 9 3.38 10.58 -11.63
N ASN A 10 2.74 9.96 -10.65
CA ASN A 10 1.29 9.77 -10.60
C ASN A 10 0.65 10.72 -9.61
N ALA A 11 0.34 11.92 -10.07
CA ALA A 11 -0.43 12.91 -9.31
C ALA A 11 -1.93 12.57 -9.23
N ALA A 12 -2.33 11.34 -9.54
CA ALA A 12 -3.71 10.90 -9.43
C ALA A 12 -4.15 10.85 -7.96
N ALA A 13 -5.39 11.22 -7.70
CA ALA A 13 -5.97 11.07 -6.38
C ALA A 13 -5.96 9.60 -5.96
N VAL A 14 -5.48 9.35 -4.76
CA VAL A 14 -5.43 8.01 -4.17
C VAL A 14 -6.28 8.02 -2.91
N ALA A 15 -7.29 7.16 -2.84
CA ALA A 15 -8.15 7.05 -1.68
C ALA A 15 -7.46 6.31 -0.52
N ALA A 16 -6.63 5.32 -0.85
CA ALA A 16 -5.86 4.56 0.11
C ALA A 16 -4.64 3.92 -0.57
N MET A 17 -3.61 3.64 0.21
CA MET A 17 -2.42 2.96 -0.26
C MET A 17 -1.97 1.95 0.79
N ALA A 18 -1.67 0.74 0.36
CA ALA A 18 -1.05 -0.28 1.19
C ALA A 18 0.39 -0.51 0.74
N ILE A 19 1.31 -0.46 1.70
CA ILE A 19 2.73 -0.79 1.48
C ILE A 19 2.95 -2.09 2.21
N ALA A 20 2.97 -3.19 1.46
CA ALA A 20 2.86 -4.53 2.02
C ALA A 20 4.17 -5.30 1.92
N ASN A 21 4.61 -5.88 3.02
CA ASN A 21 5.64 -6.90 3.03
C ASN A 21 5.02 -8.30 2.94
N GLY A 22 3.99 -8.55 3.74
CA GLY A 22 3.20 -9.79 3.68
C GLY A 22 1.94 -9.64 2.84
N ALA A 23 1.35 -10.77 2.47
CA ALA A 23 0.18 -10.81 1.59
C ALA A 23 -1.15 -10.50 2.28
N TRP A 24 -1.22 -10.65 3.61
CA TRP A 24 -2.47 -10.63 4.37
C TRP A 24 -2.49 -9.50 5.40
N PHE A 25 -3.64 -8.87 5.55
CA PHE A 25 -3.87 -7.80 6.51
C PHE A 25 -5.09 -8.12 7.38
N GLY A 26 -5.05 -7.67 8.64
CA GLY A 26 -6.20 -7.69 9.53
C GLY A 26 -6.90 -9.03 9.61
N GLY A 27 -8.22 -9.04 9.62
CA GLY A 27 -9.06 -10.22 9.76
C GLY A 27 -9.18 -11.11 8.53
N GLY A 28 -8.11 -11.31 7.77
CA GLY A 28 -8.10 -12.20 6.61
C GLY A 28 -8.22 -11.53 5.25
N MET A 29 -7.94 -10.23 5.17
CA MET A 29 -7.88 -9.52 3.89
C MET A 29 -6.61 -9.87 3.12
N HIS A 30 -6.77 -10.41 1.94
CA HIS A 30 -5.67 -10.75 1.03
C HIS A 30 -5.28 -9.53 0.18
N VAL A 31 -4.75 -8.50 0.83
CA VAL A 31 -4.51 -7.17 0.23
C VAL A 31 -3.42 -7.20 -0.82
N ALA A 32 -2.39 -8.00 -0.63
CA ALA A 32 -1.23 -8.08 -1.51
C ALA A 32 -0.99 -9.53 -1.95
N PRO A 33 -1.86 -10.10 -2.81
CA PRO A 33 -1.81 -11.53 -3.16
C PRO A 33 -0.50 -11.97 -3.81
N THR A 34 0.27 -11.07 -4.40
CA THR A 34 1.56 -11.39 -5.01
C THR A 34 2.76 -10.97 -4.17
N ALA A 35 2.54 -10.43 -2.96
CA ALA A 35 3.62 -10.05 -2.07
C ALA A 35 4.37 -11.28 -1.52
N ARG A 36 5.70 -11.14 -1.39
CA ARG A 36 6.57 -12.15 -0.82
C ARG A 36 7.38 -11.56 0.31
N ILE A 37 7.47 -12.26 1.41
CA ILE A 37 8.23 -11.80 2.59
C ILE A 37 9.74 -11.96 2.42
N ASP A 38 10.19 -12.68 1.40
CA ASP A 38 11.59 -13.08 1.19
C ASP A 38 12.26 -12.45 -0.04
N ASP A 39 11.59 -11.52 -0.73
CA ASP A 39 12.11 -10.90 -1.95
C ASP A 39 12.80 -9.54 -1.73
N GLY A 40 12.82 -9.04 -0.49
CA GLY A 40 13.42 -7.75 -0.16
C GLY A 40 12.69 -6.55 -0.74
N ARG A 41 11.41 -6.68 -1.07
CA ARG A 41 10.60 -5.62 -1.68
C ARG A 41 9.26 -5.48 -0.98
N PHE A 42 8.75 -4.25 -0.95
CA PHE A 42 7.35 -4.01 -0.69
C PHE A 42 6.52 -4.18 -1.97
N GLU A 43 5.30 -4.61 -1.81
CA GLU A 43 4.27 -4.45 -2.81
C GLU A 43 3.44 -3.22 -2.46
N VAL A 44 3.33 -2.29 -3.39
CA VAL A 44 2.62 -1.03 -3.20
C VAL A 44 1.31 -1.09 -3.97
N ILE A 45 0.21 -1.17 -3.24
CA ILE A 45 -1.13 -1.23 -3.81
C ILE A 45 -1.79 0.12 -3.62
N ARG A 46 -2.18 0.76 -4.71
CA ARG A 46 -2.86 2.04 -4.69
C ARG A 46 -4.30 1.87 -5.12
N PHE A 47 -5.19 2.27 -4.24
CA PHE A 47 -6.61 2.36 -4.53
C PHE A 47 -6.89 3.78 -5.01
N GLY A 48 -7.17 3.94 -6.28
CA GLY A 48 -7.39 5.25 -6.91
C GLY A 48 -8.65 5.94 -6.40
N ASP A 49 -9.12 6.92 -7.14
CA ASP A 49 -10.31 7.69 -6.79
C ASP A 49 -11.57 6.82 -6.87
N ILE A 50 -11.81 6.07 -5.80
CA ILE A 50 -12.96 5.17 -5.63
C ILE A 50 -13.92 5.83 -4.65
N ALA A 51 -15.19 5.99 -5.06
CA ALA A 51 -16.23 6.46 -4.16
C ALA A 51 -16.42 5.49 -2.99
N ARG A 52 -16.81 6.01 -1.83
CA ARG A 52 -17.00 5.18 -0.62
C ARG A 52 -17.97 4.02 -0.84
N SER A 53 -19.04 4.25 -1.60
CA SER A 53 -20.00 3.21 -1.96
C SER A 53 -19.36 2.09 -2.78
N ASP A 54 -18.54 2.45 -3.77
CA ASP A 54 -17.84 1.49 -4.61
C ASP A 54 -16.79 0.72 -3.80
N PHE A 55 -16.15 1.38 -2.85
CA PHE A 55 -15.18 0.74 -1.95
C PHE A 55 -15.84 -0.36 -1.13
N VAL A 56 -17.01 -0.09 -0.54
CA VAL A 56 -17.77 -1.07 0.24
C VAL A 56 -18.21 -2.24 -0.64
N VAL A 57 -18.72 -1.97 -1.85
CA VAL A 57 -19.13 -3.02 -2.79
C VAL A 57 -17.94 -3.87 -3.25
N SER A 58 -16.76 -3.27 -3.38
CA SER A 58 -15.54 -3.95 -3.83
C SER A 58 -14.78 -4.65 -2.71
N LEU A 59 -15.15 -4.45 -1.45
CA LEU A 59 -14.45 -5.04 -0.31
C LEU A 59 -14.35 -6.58 -0.37
N PRO A 60 -15.37 -7.32 -0.83
CA PRO A 60 -15.24 -8.77 -1.01
C PRO A 60 -14.11 -9.18 -1.96
N LEU A 61 -13.78 -8.34 -2.94
CA LEU A 61 -12.65 -8.59 -3.85
C LEU A 61 -11.32 -8.59 -3.10
N VAL A 62 -11.17 -7.70 -2.11
CA VAL A 62 -9.96 -7.62 -1.28
C VAL A 62 -9.82 -8.89 -0.43
N TYR A 63 -10.91 -9.37 0.16
CA TYR A 63 -10.88 -10.62 0.92
C TYR A 63 -10.52 -11.83 0.07
N LYS A 64 -10.95 -11.84 -1.20
CA LYS A 64 -10.64 -12.92 -2.14
C LYS A 64 -9.27 -12.75 -2.82
N GLY A 65 -8.63 -11.59 -2.68
CA GLY A 65 -7.39 -11.29 -3.38
C GLY A 65 -7.55 -11.03 -4.88
N THR A 66 -8.75 -10.68 -5.34
CA THR A 66 -9.06 -10.44 -6.76
C THR A 66 -9.19 -8.96 -7.12
N HIS A 67 -8.92 -8.06 -6.19
CA HIS A 67 -9.03 -6.61 -6.39
C HIS A 67 -7.99 -6.05 -7.39
N TYR A 68 -6.93 -6.78 -7.70
CA TYR A 68 -5.95 -6.35 -8.71
C TYR A 68 -6.54 -6.20 -10.11
N ALA A 69 -7.63 -6.88 -10.39
CA ALA A 69 -8.36 -6.74 -11.65
C ALA A 69 -9.19 -5.46 -11.73
N HIS A 70 -9.39 -4.75 -10.61
CA HIS A 70 -10.16 -3.51 -10.59
C HIS A 70 -9.38 -2.40 -11.31
N PRO A 71 -10.03 -1.63 -12.22
CA PRO A 71 -9.33 -0.64 -13.05
C PRO A 71 -8.71 0.52 -12.26
N LYS A 72 -9.18 0.79 -11.05
CA LYS A 72 -8.64 1.85 -10.19
C LYS A 72 -7.62 1.35 -9.18
N VAL A 73 -7.27 0.08 -9.21
CA VAL A 73 -6.22 -0.50 -8.39
C VAL A 73 -4.94 -0.61 -9.22
N THR A 74 -3.86 -0.03 -8.72
CA THR A 74 -2.54 -0.13 -9.33
C THR A 74 -1.56 -0.75 -8.36
N VAL A 75 -0.67 -1.58 -8.89
CA VAL A 75 0.31 -2.33 -8.11
C VAL A 75 1.70 -2.06 -8.65
N SER A 76 2.63 -1.79 -7.74
CA SER A 76 4.05 -1.67 -8.05
C SER A 76 4.88 -2.28 -6.93
N GLN A 77 6.18 -2.43 -7.15
CA GLN A 77 7.10 -3.00 -6.16
C GLN A 77 8.29 -2.07 -5.96
N GLY A 78 8.84 -2.08 -4.77
CA GLY A 78 10.04 -1.33 -4.45
C GLY A 78 10.56 -1.64 -3.05
N ALA A 79 11.87 -1.52 -2.87
CA ALA A 79 12.53 -1.72 -1.58
C ALA A 79 12.54 -0.44 -0.73
N ASP A 80 12.32 0.70 -1.36
CA ASP A 80 12.37 2.03 -0.75
C ASP A 80 11.27 2.89 -1.35
N VAL A 81 10.28 3.23 -0.54
CA VAL A 81 9.07 3.93 -0.97
C VAL A 81 8.94 5.23 -0.17
N PHE A 82 8.83 6.34 -0.87
CA PHE A 82 8.52 7.63 -0.26
C PHE A 82 7.10 8.05 -0.63
N ALA A 83 6.32 8.44 0.37
CA ALA A 83 4.96 8.93 0.18
C ALA A 83 4.77 10.26 0.87
N ALA A 84 4.07 11.17 0.21
CA ALA A 84 3.73 12.49 0.75
C ALA A 84 2.28 12.83 0.41
N PRO A 85 1.61 13.66 1.25
CA PRO A 85 0.28 14.13 0.91
C PRO A 85 0.30 14.95 -0.39
N ALA A 86 -0.70 14.77 -1.23
CA ALA A 86 -0.92 15.65 -2.37
C ALA A 86 -1.51 16.99 -1.89
N GLY A 87 -1.27 18.10 -2.60
CA GLY A 87 -1.86 19.39 -2.31
C GLY A 87 -1.01 20.35 -1.47
N GLY A 88 0.25 20.02 -1.24
CA GLY A 88 1.20 20.93 -0.58
C GLY A 88 0.88 21.23 0.88
N PRO A 89 1.19 22.47 1.37
CA PRO A 89 1.07 22.81 2.79
C PRO A 89 -0.35 22.72 3.37
N ASP A 90 -1.36 22.86 2.53
CA ASP A 90 -2.78 22.81 2.93
C ASP A 90 -3.38 21.40 2.77
N ALA A 91 -2.55 20.41 2.46
CA ALA A 91 -3.01 19.04 2.29
C ALA A 91 -3.57 18.47 3.60
N ARG A 92 -4.61 17.64 3.48
CA ARG A 92 -5.12 16.89 4.63
C ARG A 92 -4.02 16.01 5.20
N ALA A 93 -3.95 15.92 6.52
CA ALA A 93 -3.08 14.96 7.20
C ALA A 93 -3.49 13.54 6.82
N VAL A 94 -2.51 12.72 6.46
CA VAL A 94 -2.70 11.31 6.14
C VAL A 94 -1.99 10.49 7.22
N GLU A 95 -2.77 9.71 7.95
CA GLU A 95 -2.23 8.85 9.00
C GLU A 95 -1.65 7.57 8.42
N ILE A 96 -0.61 7.08 9.07
CA ILE A 96 0.04 5.81 8.75
C ILE A 96 -0.35 4.80 9.81
N GLU A 97 -0.92 3.69 9.38
CA GLU A 97 -1.21 2.55 10.23
C GLU A 97 -0.25 1.41 9.87
N ALA A 98 0.46 0.89 10.86
CA ALA A 98 1.34 -0.25 10.71
C ALA A 98 0.92 -1.34 11.69
N ASP A 99 0.60 -2.52 11.17
CA ASP A 99 0.19 -3.69 11.96
C ASP A 99 -0.95 -3.37 12.96
N GLY A 100 -1.92 -2.55 12.53
CA GLY A 100 -3.06 -2.17 13.36
C GLY A 100 -2.84 -0.98 14.29
N GLU A 101 -1.66 -0.36 14.28
CA GLU A 101 -1.32 0.79 15.13
C GLU A 101 -1.05 2.04 14.29
N ILE A 102 -1.55 3.18 14.75
CA ILE A 102 -1.21 4.47 14.14
C ILE A 102 0.19 4.86 14.62
N VAL A 103 1.14 4.92 13.69
CA VAL A 103 2.55 5.16 13.99
C VAL A 103 3.04 6.55 13.60
N GLY A 104 2.28 7.29 12.84
CA GLY A 104 2.67 8.63 12.40
C GLY A 104 1.81 9.13 11.25
N ARG A 105 2.35 10.12 10.53
CA ARG A 105 1.68 10.78 9.41
C ARG A 105 2.63 10.95 8.24
N LEU A 106 2.10 11.02 7.04
CA LEU A 106 2.87 11.40 5.86
C LEU A 106 3.35 12.87 5.97
N PRO A 107 4.51 13.23 5.40
CA PRO A 107 5.37 12.40 4.55
C PRO A 107 6.15 11.36 5.34
N ALA A 108 6.43 10.24 4.70
CA ALA A 108 7.23 9.18 5.30
C ALA A 108 7.97 8.37 4.25
N ARG A 109 9.04 7.73 4.67
CA ARG A 109 9.82 6.81 3.88
C ARG A 109 9.72 5.42 4.49
N PHE A 110 9.49 4.44 3.62
CA PHE A 110 9.34 3.04 3.99
C PHE A 110 10.47 2.26 3.35
N THR A 111 11.28 1.60 4.15
CA THR A 111 12.46 0.88 3.66
C THR A 111 12.40 -0.56 4.16
N VAL A 112 12.60 -1.51 3.26
CA VAL A 112 12.72 -2.93 3.62
C VAL A 112 14.09 -3.17 4.26
N LEU A 113 14.09 -3.94 5.35
CA LEU A 113 15.30 -4.49 5.93
C LEU A 113 15.41 -5.95 5.50
N PRO A 114 16.17 -6.27 4.43
CA PRO A 114 16.22 -7.62 3.89
C PRO A 114 16.78 -8.61 4.90
N ALA A 115 16.15 -9.77 5.01
CA ALA A 115 16.58 -10.86 5.87
C ALA A 115 16.84 -10.46 7.34
N ALA A 116 16.10 -9.46 7.84
CA ALA A 116 16.29 -8.95 9.21
C ALA A 116 15.83 -9.94 10.29
N VAL A 117 14.94 -10.87 9.94
CA VAL A 117 14.39 -11.87 10.86
C VAL A 117 14.54 -13.26 10.26
N THR A 118 14.98 -14.21 11.06
CA THR A 118 15.02 -15.63 10.68
C THR A 118 13.86 -16.36 11.34
N LEU A 119 13.03 -17.02 10.54
CA LEU A 119 11.92 -17.83 11.03
C LEU A 119 12.33 -19.30 11.06
N LEU A 120 12.09 -19.96 12.18
CA LEU A 120 12.20 -21.39 12.31
C LEU A 120 10.89 -22.06 11.87
N THR A 121 11.00 -22.89 10.89
CA THR A 121 9.85 -23.62 10.32
C THR A 121 9.98 -25.11 10.53
#